data_53ab7bdba5c33fc1aa49b6d6b2eb5580
#
_entry.id   53ab7bdba5c33fc1aa49b6d6b2eb5580
#
_cell.length_a   1.000
_cell.length_b   1.000
_cell.length_c   1.000
_cell.angle_alpha   90.00
_cell.angle_beta   90.00
_cell.angle_gamma   90.00
#
_symmetry.space_group_name_H-M   'P 1'
#
loop_
_entity.id
_entity.type
_entity.pdbx_description
1 polymer ?
#
loop_
_entity_poly.entity_id
_entity_poly.type
_entity_poly.pdbx_seq_one_letter_code
_entity_poly.pdbx_strand_id
1 'polypeptide(L)'
;MTSSGTPSADRPGLASLRLPLPDSKARAALRRRMQGEKLTAEWFRGHGMPLSGSERACVESDEARGLATRVQESVPSEDGSLRLVVRLQDGELVETVAMPVKAVCVSTQVGCAVACRFCASGLAGLKRNLDALEIVEQVVHARRAMRIDRVVYMGMGEPSHNLSSVLAAVAWLKHEGGIGPRRQTFSTIGSLATFEKLAQADVKPCLALSLHSADDAVRRDLVPNAAKEPLRELVAAAGEYQKLQGVPVVFEWTLLEGINDRDEDVAALVELVKPVRGYVNFIRWNPVAGMPFQPTSFERAVAMREAVKAAGVLATIRASTGRDVDGACGQLRRRALATP
;
A
#
# COMPACT_ATOMS: atom_id res chain seq x y z
N MET A 1 9.17 -31.92 -19.23
CA MET A 1 7.73 -32.09 -18.99
C MET A 1 7.30 -30.98 -18.05
N THR A 2 6.83 -29.89 -18.62
CA THR A 2 6.41 -28.68 -17.91
C THR A 2 4.92 -28.79 -17.60
N SER A 3 4.56 -29.08 -16.35
CA SER A 3 3.18 -29.02 -15.90
C SER A 3 2.77 -27.55 -15.77
N SER A 4 2.01 -27.06 -16.74
CA SER A 4 1.28 -25.80 -16.66
C SER A 4 0.13 -25.95 -15.66
N GLY A 5 0.41 -25.77 -14.39
CA GLY A 5 -0.61 -25.69 -13.35
C GLY A 5 -1.43 -24.42 -13.57
N THR A 6 -2.62 -24.56 -14.15
CA THR A 6 -3.68 -23.53 -14.11
C THR A 6 -3.97 -23.20 -12.66
N PRO A 7 -3.94 -21.91 -12.23
CA PRO A 7 -4.29 -21.57 -10.86
C PRO A 7 -5.75 -21.95 -10.61
N SER A 8 -5.99 -22.76 -9.59
CA SER A 8 -7.33 -23.22 -9.22
C SER A 8 -8.25 -22.04 -8.92
N ALA A 9 -9.51 -22.17 -9.34
CA ALA A 9 -10.55 -21.14 -9.24
C ALA A 9 -11.02 -20.84 -7.79
N ASP A 10 -10.46 -21.51 -6.79
CA ASP A 10 -10.93 -21.48 -5.39
C ASP A 10 -10.04 -20.62 -4.48
N ARG A 11 -9.74 -19.39 -4.89
CA ARG A 11 -9.11 -18.44 -3.95
C ARG A 11 -10.20 -17.74 -3.15
N PRO A 12 -10.12 -17.76 -1.79
CA PRO A 12 -11.10 -17.11 -0.93
C PRO A 12 -11.30 -15.64 -1.31
N GLY A 13 -12.55 -15.23 -1.52
CA GLY A 13 -12.93 -13.84 -1.80
C GLY A 13 -13.11 -13.48 -3.28
N LEU A 14 -12.49 -14.18 -4.25
CA LEU A 14 -12.73 -13.93 -5.70
C LEU A 14 -14.14 -14.33 -6.14
N ALA A 15 -14.75 -15.28 -5.46
CA ALA A 15 -16.10 -15.74 -5.78
C ALA A 15 -17.14 -14.60 -5.68
N SER A 16 -16.98 -13.69 -4.74
CA SER A 16 -17.90 -12.54 -4.55
C SER A 16 -17.76 -11.45 -5.62
N LEU A 17 -16.60 -11.37 -6.29
CA LEU A 17 -16.37 -10.46 -7.41
C LEU A 17 -16.77 -11.05 -8.75
N ARG A 18 -16.99 -12.37 -8.81
CA ARG A 18 -17.22 -13.09 -10.03
C ARG A 18 -18.71 -13.08 -10.36
N LEU A 19 -19.06 -12.49 -11.49
CA LEU A 19 -20.40 -12.63 -12.03
C LEU A 19 -20.70 -14.10 -12.34
N PRO A 20 -21.93 -14.58 -12.15
CA PRO A 20 -22.37 -15.91 -12.56
C PRO A 20 -22.50 -15.99 -14.09
N LEU A 21 -21.39 -15.83 -14.76
CA LEU A 21 -21.21 -15.93 -16.21
C LEU A 21 -20.29 -17.13 -16.52
N PRO A 22 -20.30 -17.64 -17.75
CA PRO A 22 -19.28 -18.58 -18.21
C PRO A 22 -17.86 -18.05 -17.94
N ASP A 23 -16.92 -18.93 -17.63
CA ASP A 23 -15.58 -18.60 -17.14
C ASP A 23 -14.85 -17.51 -17.93
N SER A 24 -14.89 -17.58 -19.26
CA SER A 24 -14.24 -16.58 -20.13
C SER A 24 -14.86 -15.19 -19.98
N LYS A 25 -16.19 -15.11 -19.94
CA LYS A 25 -16.93 -13.85 -19.76
C LYS A 25 -16.77 -13.31 -18.35
N ALA A 26 -16.82 -14.17 -17.33
CA ALA A 26 -16.63 -13.79 -15.94
C ALA A 26 -15.23 -13.19 -15.69
N ARG A 27 -14.18 -13.79 -16.25
CA ARG A 27 -12.81 -13.25 -16.18
C ARG A 27 -12.68 -11.92 -16.93
N ALA A 28 -13.28 -11.83 -18.13
CA ALA A 28 -13.25 -10.59 -18.90
C ALA A 28 -13.97 -9.46 -18.17
N ALA A 29 -15.13 -9.73 -17.56
CA ALA A 29 -15.86 -8.78 -16.70
C ALA A 29 -15.01 -8.31 -15.52
N LEU A 30 -14.40 -9.24 -14.80
CA LEU A 30 -13.54 -8.94 -13.65
C LEU A 30 -12.37 -8.02 -14.04
N ARG A 31 -11.65 -8.36 -15.12
CA ARG A 31 -10.53 -7.55 -15.63
C ARG A 31 -10.96 -6.13 -15.98
N ARG A 32 -12.08 -5.99 -16.69
CA ARG A 32 -12.62 -4.69 -17.07
C ARG A 32 -13.00 -3.86 -15.83
N ARG A 33 -13.67 -4.48 -14.84
CA ARG A 33 -13.99 -3.84 -13.57
C ARG A 33 -12.74 -3.39 -12.83
N MET A 34 -11.71 -4.24 -12.76
CA MET A 34 -10.44 -3.90 -12.14
C MET A 34 -9.68 -2.78 -12.87
N GLN A 35 -9.99 -2.48 -14.13
CA GLN A 35 -9.51 -1.28 -14.83
C GLN A 35 -10.32 -0.02 -14.49
N GLY A 36 -11.36 -0.11 -13.66
CA GLY A 36 -12.25 0.99 -13.32
C GLY A 36 -13.37 1.22 -14.34
N GLU A 37 -13.48 0.37 -15.34
CA GLU A 37 -14.41 0.53 -16.44
C GLU A 37 -15.76 -0.13 -16.17
N LYS A 38 -16.85 0.45 -16.74
CA LYS A 38 -18.19 -0.11 -16.63
C LYS A 38 -18.35 -1.35 -17.51
N LEU A 39 -19.17 -2.28 -17.04
CA LEU A 39 -19.58 -3.45 -17.82
C LEU A 39 -20.82 -3.11 -18.64
N THR A 40 -20.76 -3.29 -19.97
CA THR A 40 -21.90 -3.09 -20.86
C THR A 40 -22.04 -4.25 -21.83
N ALA A 41 -23.26 -4.58 -22.24
CA ALA A 41 -23.50 -5.63 -23.23
C ALA A 41 -22.82 -5.35 -24.58
N GLU A 42 -22.66 -4.08 -24.94
CA GLU A 42 -21.96 -3.63 -26.14
C GLU A 42 -20.48 -3.95 -26.08
N TRP A 43 -19.85 -3.72 -24.93
CA TRP A 43 -18.44 -4.08 -24.74
C TRP A 43 -18.20 -5.57 -24.92
N PHE A 44 -19.04 -6.43 -24.33
CA PHE A 44 -18.95 -7.89 -24.52
C PHE A 44 -19.12 -8.29 -25.99
N ARG A 45 -20.08 -7.69 -26.70
CA ARG A 45 -20.31 -7.92 -28.13
C ARG A 45 -19.11 -7.52 -28.96
N GLY A 46 -18.53 -6.35 -28.70
CA GLY A 46 -17.36 -5.83 -29.42
C GLY A 46 -16.09 -6.68 -29.23
N HIS A 47 -16.05 -7.49 -28.15
CA HIS A 47 -14.94 -8.42 -27.86
C HIS A 47 -15.26 -9.88 -28.22
N GLY A 48 -16.24 -10.13 -29.07
CA GLY A 48 -16.60 -11.47 -29.52
C GLY A 48 -17.22 -12.37 -28.44
N MET A 49 -17.76 -11.78 -27.37
CA MET A 49 -18.37 -12.48 -26.24
C MET A 49 -19.85 -12.05 -26.03
N PRO A 50 -20.72 -12.19 -27.01
CA PRO A 50 -22.10 -11.72 -26.89
C PRO A 50 -22.80 -12.35 -25.69
N LEU A 51 -23.58 -11.56 -24.97
CA LEU A 51 -24.35 -11.99 -23.80
C LEU A 51 -25.72 -12.52 -24.24
N SER A 52 -26.16 -13.63 -23.64
CA SER A 52 -27.56 -14.07 -23.68
C SER A 52 -28.45 -13.09 -22.89
N GLY A 53 -29.75 -13.25 -22.98
CA GLY A 53 -30.70 -12.42 -22.25
C GLY A 53 -30.49 -12.47 -20.72
N SER A 54 -30.30 -13.67 -20.17
CA SER A 54 -30.03 -13.88 -18.73
C SER A 54 -28.68 -13.32 -18.29
N GLU A 55 -27.65 -13.50 -19.09
CA GLU A 55 -26.32 -12.94 -18.82
C GLU A 55 -26.32 -11.41 -18.86
N ARG A 56 -27.07 -10.81 -19.79
CA ARG A 56 -27.25 -9.36 -19.87
C ARG A 56 -27.94 -8.81 -18.61
N ALA A 57 -29.05 -9.43 -18.20
CA ALA A 57 -29.75 -9.05 -16.99
C ALA A 57 -28.84 -9.14 -15.74
N CYS A 58 -27.99 -10.18 -15.68
CA CYS A 58 -27.00 -10.33 -14.62
C CYS A 58 -25.97 -9.20 -14.61
N VAL A 59 -25.41 -8.83 -15.76
CA VAL A 59 -24.43 -7.73 -15.89
C VAL A 59 -25.07 -6.40 -15.52
N GLU A 60 -26.26 -6.11 -16.00
CA GLU A 60 -27.01 -4.88 -15.72
C GLU A 60 -27.35 -4.75 -14.22
N SER A 61 -27.80 -5.84 -13.59
CA SER A 61 -28.08 -5.89 -12.16
C SER A 61 -26.83 -5.64 -11.32
N ASP A 62 -25.70 -6.21 -11.72
CA ASP A 62 -24.43 -6.07 -11.02
C ASP A 62 -23.85 -4.65 -11.17
N GLU A 63 -23.93 -4.06 -12.36
CA GLU A 63 -23.54 -2.66 -12.57
C GLU A 63 -24.45 -1.68 -11.78
N ALA A 64 -25.75 -1.97 -11.67
CA ALA A 64 -26.68 -1.18 -10.86
C ALA A 64 -26.35 -1.27 -9.35
N ARG A 65 -25.88 -2.44 -8.89
CA ARG A 65 -25.43 -2.64 -7.50
C ARG A 65 -24.12 -1.89 -7.23
N GLY A 66 -23.21 -1.83 -8.22
CA GLY A 66 -21.92 -1.17 -8.12
C GLY A 66 -20.89 -1.97 -7.31
N LEU A 67 -19.86 -1.26 -6.84
CA LEU A 67 -18.84 -1.82 -5.97
C LEU A 67 -19.38 -1.98 -4.54
N ALA A 68 -18.74 -2.86 -3.76
CA ALA A 68 -19.07 -3.06 -2.35
C ALA A 68 -18.74 -1.82 -1.50
N THR A 69 -17.69 -1.09 -1.90
CA THR A 69 -17.29 0.18 -1.28
C THR A 69 -17.72 1.37 -2.13
N ARG A 70 -17.75 2.57 -1.54
CA ARG A 70 -18.14 3.80 -2.23
C ARG A 70 -17.24 4.96 -1.88
N VAL A 71 -16.87 5.77 -2.87
CA VAL A 71 -16.21 7.06 -2.61
C VAL A 71 -17.23 8.00 -2.00
N GLN A 72 -16.99 8.38 -0.75
CA GLN A 72 -17.80 9.34 -0.02
C GLN A 72 -17.35 10.77 -0.29
N GLU A 73 -16.05 10.99 -0.36
CA GLU A 73 -15.43 12.28 -0.57
C GLU A 73 -14.22 12.15 -1.49
N SER A 74 -13.99 13.15 -2.32
CA SER A 74 -12.89 13.23 -3.26
C SER A 74 -12.27 14.61 -3.16
N VAL A 75 -11.04 14.69 -2.66
CA VAL A 75 -10.37 15.98 -2.38
C VAL A 75 -9.15 16.09 -3.27
N PRO A 76 -9.20 16.96 -4.30
CA PRO A 76 -8.04 17.21 -5.15
C PRO A 76 -7.00 18.05 -4.39
N SER A 77 -5.72 17.70 -4.59
CA SER A 77 -4.55 18.42 -4.09
C SER A 77 -3.95 19.29 -5.20
N GLU A 78 -3.27 20.36 -4.81
CA GLU A 78 -2.57 21.27 -5.73
C GLU A 78 -1.48 20.56 -6.56
N ASP A 79 -0.90 19.49 -6.03
CA ASP A 79 0.12 18.69 -6.74
C ASP A 79 -0.48 17.68 -7.74
N GLY A 80 -1.79 17.70 -7.96
CA GLY A 80 -2.52 16.82 -8.85
C GLY A 80 -2.82 15.45 -8.25
N SER A 81 -2.50 15.19 -6.98
CA SER A 81 -2.97 13.99 -6.28
C SER A 81 -4.43 14.14 -5.87
N LEU A 82 -5.07 13.00 -5.58
CA LEU A 82 -6.47 12.96 -5.20
C LEU A 82 -6.63 12.08 -3.97
N ARG A 83 -7.04 12.68 -2.84
CA ARG A 83 -7.40 11.93 -1.65
C ARG A 83 -8.87 11.48 -1.75
N LEU A 84 -9.09 10.19 -1.66
CA LEU A 84 -10.42 9.56 -1.66
C LEU A 84 -10.73 9.07 -0.23
N VAL A 85 -11.87 9.49 0.29
CA VAL A 85 -12.46 8.88 1.49
C VAL A 85 -13.41 7.80 1.01
N VAL A 86 -13.09 6.56 1.32
CA VAL A 86 -13.83 5.38 0.86
C VAL A 86 -14.65 4.81 2.02
N ARG A 87 -15.96 4.76 1.82
CA ARG A 87 -16.90 4.12 2.77
C ARG A 87 -16.96 2.63 2.47
N LEU A 88 -16.74 1.84 3.50
CA LEU A 88 -16.82 0.39 3.50
C LEU A 88 -18.27 -0.09 3.74
N GLN A 89 -18.55 -1.40 3.58
CA GLN A 89 -19.91 -1.95 3.72
C GLN A 89 -20.49 -1.78 5.12
N ASP A 90 -19.66 -1.85 6.15
CA ASP A 90 -20.05 -1.64 7.54
C ASP A 90 -20.18 -0.17 7.95
N GLY A 91 -19.99 0.75 6.99
CA GLY A 91 -20.05 2.18 7.20
C GLY A 91 -18.73 2.82 7.65
N GLU A 92 -17.68 2.04 7.96
CA GLU A 92 -16.38 2.59 8.29
C GLU A 92 -15.74 3.31 7.10
N LEU A 93 -14.80 4.21 7.40
CA LEU A 93 -14.12 5.02 6.40
C LEU A 93 -12.62 4.72 6.40
N VAL A 94 -12.06 4.59 5.20
CA VAL A 94 -10.62 4.55 4.98
C VAL A 94 -10.22 5.58 3.94
N GLU A 95 -8.96 5.96 3.94
CA GLU A 95 -8.43 6.93 3.00
C GLU A 95 -7.49 6.27 2.01
N THR A 96 -7.57 6.71 0.77
CA THR A 96 -6.78 6.25 -0.38
C THR A 96 -6.26 7.47 -1.12
N VAL A 97 -5.03 7.44 -1.60
CA VAL A 97 -4.45 8.58 -2.34
C VAL A 97 -4.00 8.14 -3.71
N ALA A 98 -4.65 8.66 -4.74
CA ALA A 98 -4.20 8.52 -6.12
C ALA A 98 -3.20 9.63 -6.45
N MET A 99 -2.07 9.27 -7.07
CA MET A 99 -0.93 10.16 -7.29
C MET A 99 -0.63 10.32 -8.79
N PRO A 100 -0.20 11.52 -9.25
CA PRO A 100 0.08 11.79 -10.67
C PRO A 100 1.14 10.88 -11.29
N VAL A 101 2.02 10.29 -10.46
CA VAL A 101 3.02 9.30 -10.86
C VAL A 101 2.43 7.93 -11.23
N LYS A 102 1.13 7.89 -11.53
CA LYS A 102 0.34 6.69 -11.87
C LYS A 102 0.34 5.64 -10.76
N ALA A 103 0.40 6.08 -9.52
CA ALA A 103 0.41 5.22 -8.35
C ALA A 103 -0.79 5.51 -7.44
N VAL A 104 -1.20 4.50 -6.68
CA VAL A 104 -2.19 4.64 -5.63
C VAL A 104 -1.64 4.10 -4.31
N CYS A 105 -1.84 4.88 -3.25
CA CYS A 105 -1.59 4.46 -1.87
C CYS A 105 -2.89 3.94 -1.28
N VAL A 106 -2.93 2.65 -0.91
CA VAL A 106 -4.12 1.98 -0.38
C VAL A 106 -3.97 1.65 1.10
N SER A 107 -5.09 1.73 1.81
CA SER A 107 -5.23 1.30 3.20
C SER A 107 -5.45 -0.21 3.29
N THR A 108 -4.99 -0.80 4.39
CA THR A 108 -5.12 -2.25 4.65
C THR A 108 -5.89 -2.55 5.94
N GLN A 109 -6.15 -1.53 6.76
CA GLN A 109 -6.88 -1.63 8.02
C GLN A 109 -7.73 -0.37 8.25
N VAL A 110 -8.78 -0.49 9.05
CA VAL A 110 -9.49 0.66 9.63
C VAL A 110 -8.75 1.05 10.92
N GLY A 111 -7.91 2.10 10.84
CA GLY A 111 -6.96 2.45 11.88
C GLY A 111 -5.68 1.62 11.81
N CYS A 112 -4.86 1.63 12.87
CA CYS A 112 -3.59 0.88 12.92
C CYS A 112 -3.22 0.54 14.37
N ALA A 113 -2.85 -0.72 14.62
CA ALA A 113 -2.43 -1.18 15.95
C ALA A 113 -0.96 -0.85 16.27
N VAL A 114 -0.15 -0.46 15.28
CA VAL A 114 1.28 -0.20 15.50
C VAL A 114 1.51 1.01 16.35
N ALA A 115 0.61 2.01 16.26
CA ALA A 115 0.62 3.22 17.07
C ALA A 115 1.94 4.02 16.97
N CYS A 116 2.54 4.08 15.76
CA CYS A 116 3.72 4.91 15.53
C CYS A 116 3.43 6.34 16.00
N ARG A 117 4.31 6.89 16.85
CA ARG A 117 4.08 8.19 17.53
C ARG A 117 3.98 9.39 16.57
N PHE A 118 4.46 9.22 15.34
CA PHE A 118 4.49 10.26 14.30
C PHE A 118 3.41 10.06 13.21
N CYS A 119 2.49 9.09 13.37
CA CYS A 119 1.52 8.70 12.33
C CYS A 119 0.08 8.80 12.82
N ALA A 120 -0.74 9.57 12.11
CA ALA A 120 -2.15 9.79 12.44
C ALA A 120 -3.01 8.52 12.38
N SER A 121 -2.64 7.52 11.56
CA SER A 121 -3.39 6.26 11.43
C SER A 121 -3.47 5.47 12.74
N GLY A 122 -2.49 5.64 13.64
CA GLY A 122 -2.45 4.97 14.94
C GLY A 122 -3.24 5.65 16.05
N LEU A 123 -3.64 6.94 15.89
CA LEU A 123 -4.26 7.73 16.96
C LEU A 123 -5.56 7.14 17.52
N ALA A 124 -6.37 6.55 16.65
CA ALA A 124 -7.66 5.95 17.03
C ALA A 124 -7.57 4.42 17.24
N GLY A 125 -6.36 3.87 17.25
CA GLY A 125 -6.13 2.43 17.31
C GLY A 125 -6.66 1.66 16.09
N LEU A 126 -6.65 0.34 16.19
CA LEU A 126 -7.17 -0.56 15.15
C LEU A 126 -8.64 -0.91 15.46
N LYS A 127 -9.51 -0.79 14.47
CA LYS A 127 -10.87 -1.31 14.54
C LYS A 127 -10.96 -2.71 13.93
N ARG A 128 -10.52 -2.88 12.69
CA ARG A 128 -10.46 -4.17 11.97
C ARG A 128 -9.52 -4.16 10.78
N ASN A 129 -9.21 -5.34 10.31
CA ASN A 129 -8.56 -5.54 9.02
C ASN A 129 -9.54 -5.29 7.86
N LEU A 130 -9.03 -4.85 6.72
CA LEU A 130 -9.76 -4.86 5.46
C LEU A 130 -9.69 -6.27 4.84
N ASP A 131 -10.74 -6.67 4.16
CA ASP A 131 -10.65 -7.84 3.30
C ASP A 131 -9.95 -7.50 1.95
N ALA A 132 -9.67 -8.52 1.17
CA ALA A 132 -8.95 -8.34 -0.09
C ALA A 132 -9.77 -7.54 -1.12
N LEU A 133 -11.09 -7.65 -1.09
CA LEU A 133 -11.99 -6.90 -1.97
C LEU A 133 -11.96 -5.41 -1.64
N GLU A 134 -12.08 -5.05 -0.36
CA GLU A 134 -12.00 -3.67 0.12
C GLU A 134 -10.65 -3.02 -0.25
N ILE A 135 -9.55 -3.79 -0.24
CA ILE A 135 -8.23 -3.31 -0.66
C ILE A 135 -8.20 -3.07 -2.18
N VAL A 136 -8.69 -4.02 -2.98
CA VAL A 136 -8.69 -3.93 -4.45
C VAL A 136 -9.63 -2.83 -4.94
N GLU A 137 -10.78 -2.66 -4.34
CA GLU A 137 -11.74 -1.64 -4.75
C GLU A 137 -11.23 -0.21 -4.57
N GLN A 138 -10.31 0.03 -3.63
CA GLN A 138 -9.60 1.31 -3.54
C GLN A 138 -8.81 1.60 -4.82
N VAL A 139 -8.16 0.58 -5.40
CA VAL A 139 -7.45 0.72 -6.69
C VAL A 139 -8.44 0.99 -7.83
N VAL A 140 -9.59 0.31 -7.84
CA VAL A 140 -10.64 0.53 -8.84
C VAL A 140 -11.19 1.95 -8.77
N HIS A 141 -11.46 2.46 -7.56
CA HIS A 141 -11.90 3.85 -7.36
C HIS A 141 -10.85 4.85 -7.87
N ALA A 142 -9.57 4.63 -7.55
CA ALA A 142 -8.50 5.48 -8.05
C ALA A 142 -8.39 5.45 -9.59
N ARG A 143 -8.55 4.28 -10.21
CA ARG A 143 -8.55 4.11 -11.68
C ARG A 143 -9.71 4.80 -12.37
N ARG A 144 -10.85 4.96 -11.70
CA ARG A 144 -11.97 5.77 -12.22
C ARG A 144 -11.66 7.25 -12.28
N ALA A 145 -10.73 7.72 -11.46
CA ALA A 145 -10.35 9.13 -11.39
C ALA A 145 -9.11 9.44 -12.24
N MET A 146 -8.11 8.55 -12.26
CA MET A 146 -6.88 8.77 -13.03
C MET A 146 -6.20 7.44 -13.40
N ARG A 147 -5.22 7.51 -14.31
CA ARG A 147 -4.46 6.32 -14.69
C ARG A 147 -3.61 5.81 -13.53
N ILE A 148 -3.83 4.55 -13.12
CA ILE A 148 -3.09 3.86 -12.06
C ILE A 148 -2.47 2.57 -12.64
N ASP A 149 -1.15 2.43 -12.51
CA ASP A 149 -0.40 1.24 -12.88
C ASP A 149 0.60 0.78 -11.80
N ARG A 150 0.59 1.43 -10.62
CA ARG A 150 1.36 1.06 -9.42
C ARG A 150 0.48 1.12 -8.17
N VAL A 151 0.79 0.26 -7.19
CA VAL A 151 0.13 0.25 -5.88
C VAL A 151 1.18 0.25 -4.78
N VAL A 152 0.97 1.09 -3.78
CA VAL A 152 1.76 1.06 -2.54
C VAL A 152 0.81 0.81 -1.37
N TYR A 153 1.10 -0.21 -0.58
CA TYR A 153 0.36 -0.56 0.63
C TYR A 153 0.94 0.22 1.80
N MET A 154 0.73 1.55 1.78
CA MET A 154 1.30 2.54 2.70
C MET A 154 0.24 3.49 3.27
N GLY A 155 -1.04 3.19 3.08
CA GLY A 155 -2.16 3.94 3.64
C GLY A 155 -2.37 3.62 5.12
N MET A 156 -3.63 3.62 5.55
CA MET A 156 -3.96 3.27 6.94
C MET A 156 -3.72 1.77 7.18
N GLY A 157 -3.06 1.47 8.30
CA GLY A 157 -2.80 0.09 8.74
C GLY A 157 -1.37 -0.39 8.50
N GLU A 158 -1.05 -1.52 9.13
CA GLU A 158 0.19 -2.27 8.93
C GLU A 158 -0.13 -3.53 8.10
N PRO A 159 0.37 -3.62 6.85
CA PRO A 159 0.05 -4.74 5.97
C PRO A 159 0.42 -6.12 6.53
N SER A 160 1.48 -6.23 7.34
CA SER A 160 1.89 -7.50 7.95
C SER A 160 0.87 -8.02 8.97
N HIS A 161 0.11 -7.14 9.60
CA HIS A 161 -0.98 -7.51 10.52
C HIS A 161 -2.26 -7.96 9.78
N ASN A 162 -2.31 -7.76 8.45
CA ASN A 162 -3.39 -8.20 7.57
C ASN A 162 -2.86 -8.99 6.35
N LEU A 163 -1.82 -9.77 6.57
CA LEU A 163 -0.98 -10.34 5.51
C LEU A 163 -1.76 -11.19 4.50
N SER A 164 -2.71 -12.01 4.95
CA SER A 164 -3.50 -12.89 4.08
C SER A 164 -4.35 -12.11 3.07
N SER A 165 -5.08 -11.09 3.53
CA SER A 165 -5.90 -10.24 2.65
C SER A 165 -5.04 -9.39 1.70
N VAL A 166 -3.91 -8.87 2.20
CA VAL A 166 -3.00 -8.07 1.37
C VAL A 166 -2.36 -8.94 0.28
N LEU A 167 -1.89 -10.15 0.60
CA LEU A 167 -1.33 -11.06 -0.40
C LEU A 167 -2.37 -11.54 -1.42
N ALA A 168 -3.61 -11.75 -1.00
CA ALA A 168 -4.72 -12.01 -1.92
C ALA A 168 -4.94 -10.82 -2.86
N ALA A 169 -4.98 -9.59 -2.35
CA ALA A 169 -5.11 -8.38 -3.17
C ALA A 169 -3.91 -8.22 -4.14
N VAL A 170 -2.68 -8.47 -3.69
CA VAL A 170 -1.47 -8.48 -4.54
C VAL A 170 -1.62 -9.47 -5.70
N ALA A 171 -2.09 -10.68 -5.41
CA ALA A 171 -2.28 -11.71 -6.42
C ALA A 171 -3.39 -11.33 -7.42
N TRP A 172 -4.51 -10.78 -6.95
CA TRP A 172 -5.62 -10.35 -7.83
C TRP A 172 -5.20 -9.19 -8.74
N LEU A 173 -4.52 -8.21 -8.20
CA LEU A 173 -4.01 -7.08 -8.99
C LEU A 173 -2.99 -7.51 -10.03
N LYS A 174 -2.17 -8.55 -9.75
CA LYS A 174 -1.27 -9.13 -10.75
C LYS A 174 -2.05 -9.86 -11.85
N HIS A 175 -2.95 -10.78 -11.48
CA HIS A 175 -3.54 -11.71 -12.43
C HIS A 175 -4.70 -11.10 -13.25
N GLU A 176 -5.50 -10.25 -12.60
CA GLU A 176 -6.71 -9.67 -13.22
C GLU A 176 -6.61 -8.14 -13.37
N GLY A 177 -5.87 -7.47 -12.48
CA GLY A 177 -5.71 -6.01 -12.50
C GLY A 177 -4.60 -5.50 -13.42
N GLY A 178 -3.73 -6.37 -13.95
CA GLY A 178 -2.62 -5.97 -14.83
C GLY A 178 -1.49 -5.21 -14.11
N ILE A 179 -1.41 -5.28 -12.77
CA ILE A 179 -0.34 -4.64 -11.98
C ILE A 179 0.63 -5.71 -11.50
N GLY A 180 1.73 -5.87 -12.21
CA GLY A 180 2.77 -6.86 -11.89
C GLY A 180 3.44 -6.62 -10.52
N PRO A 181 4.11 -7.65 -9.93
CA PRO A 181 4.66 -7.58 -8.57
C PRO A 181 5.71 -6.48 -8.39
N ARG A 182 6.46 -6.13 -9.44
CA ARG A 182 7.44 -5.00 -9.41
C ARG A 182 6.79 -3.62 -9.40
N ARG A 183 5.47 -3.55 -9.54
CA ARG A 183 4.67 -2.34 -9.46
C ARG A 183 3.77 -2.32 -8.22
N GLN A 184 3.97 -3.25 -7.31
CA GLN A 184 3.27 -3.34 -6.04
C GLN A 184 4.31 -3.29 -4.91
N THR A 185 4.20 -2.33 -4.00
CA THR A 185 5.14 -2.16 -2.88
C THR A 185 4.45 -2.48 -1.57
N PHE A 186 4.88 -3.55 -0.94
CA PHE A 186 4.46 -3.93 0.41
C PHE A 186 5.35 -3.19 1.41
N SER A 187 4.77 -2.25 2.16
CA SER A 187 5.47 -1.51 3.20
C SER A 187 5.14 -2.09 4.56
N THR A 188 6.14 -2.31 5.39
CA THR A 188 5.95 -2.92 6.71
C THR A 188 7.00 -2.45 7.72
N ILE A 189 6.60 -2.44 9.00
CA ILE A 189 7.55 -2.32 10.11
C ILE A 189 8.45 -3.56 10.26
N GLY A 190 8.06 -4.68 9.61
CA GLY A 190 8.80 -5.93 9.55
C GLY A 190 8.65 -6.82 10.78
N SER A 191 8.75 -8.12 10.51
CA SER A 191 9.06 -9.19 11.47
C SER A 191 9.65 -10.36 10.68
N LEU A 192 10.43 -11.22 11.32
CA LEU A 192 11.01 -12.41 10.67
C LEU A 192 9.89 -13.30 10.08
N ALA A 193 8.84 -13.53 10.84
CA ALA A 193 7.67 -14.30 10.39
C ALA A 193 6.96 -13.69 9.17
N THR A 194 6.94 -12.36 9.06
CA THR A 194 6.38 -11.68 7.88
C THR A 194 7.23 -11.95 6.64
N PHE A 195 8.55 -11.85 6.75
CA PHE A 195 9.45 -12.08 5.60
C PHE A 195 9.43 -13.53 5.15
N GLU A 196 9.34 -14.50 6.07
CA GLU A 196 9.16 -15.92 5.73
C GLU A 196 7.88 -16.15 4.91
N LYS A 197 6.74 -15.59 5.35
CA LYS A 197 5.47 -15.70 4.64
C LYS A 197 5.49 -15.00 3.29
N LEU A 198 6.11 -13.83 3.18
CA LEU A 198 6.31 -13.13 1.92
C LEU A 198 7.18 -13.95 0.94
N ALA A 199 8.22 -14.61 1.46
CA ALA A 199 9.10 -15.48 0.66
C ALA A 199 8.37 -16.71 0.11
N GLN A 200 7.37 -17.22 0.83
CA GLN A 200 6.54 -18.35 0.42
C GLN A 200 5.37 -17.94 -0.50
N ALA A 201 5.05 -16.65 -0.59
CA ALA A 201 3.92 -16.18 -1.40
C ALA A 201 4.14 -16.45 -2.91
N ASP A 202 3.07 -16.82 -3.63
CA ASP A 202 3.10 -17.01 -5.10
C ASP A 202 3.50 -15.73 -5.84
N VAL A 203 3.04 -14.59 -5.34
CA VAL A 203 3.33 -13.27 -5.90
C VAL A 203 4.10 -12.47 -4.86
N LYS A 204 5.34 -12.15 -5.18
CA LYS A 204 6.27 -11.44 -4.28
C LYS A 204 6.31 -9.94 -4.65
N PRO A 205 5.62 -9.06 -3.89
CA PRO A 205 5.69 -7.61 -4.13
C PRO A 205 7.08 -7.05 -3.82
N CYS A 206 7.38 -5.82 -4.27
CA CYS A 206 8.54 -5.09 -3.79
C CYS A 206 8.41 -4.83 -2.28
N LEU A 207 9.53 -4.79 -1.58
CA LEU A 207 9.56 -4.57 -0.13
C LEU A 207 10.00 -3.14 0.18
N ALA A 208 9.23 -2.47 1.05
CA ALA A 208 9.64 -1.29 1.77
C ALA A 208 9.65 -1.61 3.27
N LEU A 209 10.81 -1.47 3.91
CA LEU A 209 10.99 -1.70 5.34
C LEU A 209 11.02 -0.35 6.07
N SER A 210 10.03 -0.12 6.92
CA SER A 210 9.91 1.07 7.76
C SER A 210 10.90 0.97 8.93
N LEU A 211 12.07 1.60 8.78
CA LEU A 211 13.14 1.61 9.79
C LEU A 211 12.93 2.73 10.82
N HIS A 212 12.95 3.98 10.36
CA HIS A 212 12.80 5.22 11.13
C HIS A 212 13.90 5.48 12.18
N SER A 213 14.71 4.49 12.54
CA SER A 213 15.93 4.57 13.34
C SER A 213 16.84 3.38 13.05
N ALA A 214 18.14 3.53 13.23
CA ALA A 214 19.12 2.46 13.27
C ALA A 214 19.48 2.06 14.72
N ASP A 215 18.91 2.75 15.70
CA ASP A 215 18.98 2.42 17.13
C ASP A 215 17.70 1.72 17.56
N ASP A 216 17.82 0.53 18.15
CA ASP A 216 16.69 -0.29 18.59
C ASP A 216 15.86 0.38 19.69
N ALA A 217 16.46 1.19 20.57
CA ALA A 217 15.75 1.87 21.64
C ALA A 217 14.94 3.05 21.09
N VAL A 218 15.56 3.88 20.25
CA VAL A 218 14.86 5.00 19.56
C VAL A 218 13.73 4.45 18.68
N ARG A 219 13.97 3.36 17.96
CA ARG A 219 12.94 2.74 17.13
C ARG A 219 11.76 2.23 17.95
N ARG A 220 12.01 1.58 19.09
CA ARG A 220 10.93 1.12 19.99
C ARG A 220 10.11 2.28 20.56
N ASP A 221 10.73 3.42 20.82
CA ASP A 221 9.98 4.62 21.22
C ASP A 221 9.11 5.18 20.09
N LEU A 222 9.65 5.26 18.88
CA LEU A 222 8.93 5.78 17.71
C LEU A 222 7.84 4.84 17.20
N VAL A 223 8.05 3.53 17.31
CA VAL A 223 7.20 2.45 16.77
C VAL A 223 6.92 1.42 17.89
N PRO A 224 6.12 1.77 18.89
CA PRO A 224 6.04 1.02 20.16
C PRO A 224 5.54 -0.42 20.02
N ASN A 225 4.71 -0.70 19.01
CA ASN A 225 4.19 -2.04 18.76
C ASN A 225 4.87 -2.73 17.55
N ALA A 226 6.11 -2.34 17.25
CA ALA A 226 6.94 -3.10 16.31
C ALA A 226 7.36 -4.46 16.92
N ALA A 227 7.72 -5.38 16.04
CA ALA A 227 8.34 -6.64 16.45
C ALA A 227 9.62 -6.38 17.27
N LYS A 228 9.90 -7.28 18.21
CA LYS A 228 11.01 -7.12 19.17
C LYS A 228 12.36 -7.58 18.63
N GLU A 229 12.39 -8.12 17.44
CA GLU A 229 13.62 -8.57 16.78
C GLU A 229 14.60 -7.41 16.59
N PRO A 230 15.90 -7.65 16.78
CA PRO A 230 16.94 -6.65 16.52
C PRO A 230 16.88 -6.14 15.07
N LEU A 231 17.13 -4.85 14.87
CA LEU A 231 17.12 -4.23 13.54
C LEU A 231 18.06 -4.94 12.55
N ARG A 232 19.22 -5.41 13.02
CA ARG A 232 20.19 -6.14 12.18
C ARG A 232 19.59 -7.43 11.61
N GLU A 233 18.80 -8.16 12.39
CA GLU A 233 18.13 -9.38 11.95
C GLU A 233 17.00 -9.07 10.96
N LEU A 234 16.20 -8.02 11.23
CA LEU A 234 15.15 -7.57 10.32
C LEU A 234 15.71 -7.14 8.95
N VAL A 235 16.80 -6.37 8.96
CA VAL A 235 17.44 -5.91 7.72
C VAL A 235 18.08 -7.09 6.96
N ALA A 236 18.70 -8.03 7.65
CA ALA A 236 19.23 -9.24 7.04
C ALA A 236 18.11 -10.07 6.39
N ALA A 237 17.00 -10.30 7.09
CA ALA A 237 15.85 -11.04 6.57
C ALA A 237 15.19 -10.32 5.37
N ALA A 238 15.11 -8.99 5.39
CA ALA A 238 14.69 -8.19 4.24
C ALA A 238 15.63 -8.37 3.04
N GLY A 239 16.94 -8.50 3.28
CA GLY A 239 17.95 -8.81 2.27
C GLY A 239 17.77 -10.20 1.66
N GLU A 240 17.44 -11.22 2.45
CA GLU A 240 17.13 -12.55 1.93
C GLU A 240 15.85 -12.54 1.06
N TYR A 241 14.81 -11.84 1.51
CA TYR A 241 13.61 -11.66 0.68
C TYR A 241 13.94 -10.92 -0.63
N GLN A 242 14.81 -9.90 -0.58
CA GLN A 242 15.25 -9.14 -1.75
C GLN A 242 15.91 -10.04 -2.81
N LYS A 243 16.74 -11.01 -2.39
CA LYS A 243 17.37 -11.96 -3.32
C LYS A 243 16.35 -12.79 -4.08
N LEU A 244 15.25 -13.19 -3.43
CA LEU A 244 14.15 -13.94 -4.04
C LEU A 244 13.33 -13.08 -4.98
N GLN A 245 13.05 -11.84 -4.58
CA GLN A 245 12.18 -10.91 -5.34
C GLN A 245 12.93 -10.21 -6.49
N GLY A 246 14.23 -9.98 -6.33
CA GLY A 246 15.14 -9.45 -7.37
C GLY A 246 15.12 -7.92 -7.53
N VAL A 247 14.38 -7.18 -6.67
CA VAL A 247 14.32 -5.71 -6.67
C VAL A 247 14.92 -5.18 -5.36
N PRO A 248 15.66 -4.04 -5.37
CA PRO A 248 16.21 -3.47 -4.15
C PRO A 248 15.14 -3.20 -3.07
N VAL A 249 15.52 -3.43 -1.80
CA VAL A 249 14.68 -3.03 -0.65
C VAL A 249 14.66 -1.51 -0.56
N VAL A 250 13.48 -0.94 -0.26
CA VAL A 250 13.37 0.46 0.14
C VAL A 250 13.40 0.53 1.66
N PHE A 251 14.37 1.26 2.22
CA PHE A 251 14.42 1.54 3.65
C PHE A 251 13.79 2.90 3.90
N GLU A 252 12.55 2.89 4.43
CA GLU A 252 11.79 4.11 4.70
C GLU A 252 12.24 4.71 6.03
N TRP A 253 12.53 6.01 6.02
CA TRP A 253 12.99 6.74 7.19
C TRP A 253 12.31 8.10 7.28
N THR A 254 11.34 8.20 8.17
CA THR A 254 10.68 9.48 8.49
C THR A 254 11.61 10.32 9.34
N LEU A 255 12.00 11.48 8.82
CA LEU A 255 12.91 12.42 9.49
C LEU A 255 12.16 13.28 10.50
N LEU A 256 12.61 13.22 11.74
CA LEU A 256 12.09 13.96 12.90
C LEU A 256 13.22 14.77 13.50
N GLU A 257 13.07 16.10 13.54
CA GLU A 257 14.09 17.03 13.99
C GLU A 257 14.59 16.72 15.42
N GLY A 258 15.91 16.59 15.57
CA GLY A 258 16.58 16.31 16.83
C GLY A 258 16.42 14.90 17.38
N ILE A 259 15.71 14.01 16.69
CA ILE A 259 15.43 12.64 17.16
C ILE A 259 16.22 11.60 16.37
N ASN A 260 16.14 11.63 15.04
CA ASN A 260 16.74 10.63 14.16
C ASN A 260 17.40 11.25 12.92
N ASP A 261 17.84 12.49 13.05
CA ASP A 261 18.42 13.27 11.95
C ASP A 261 19.84 13.80 12.26
N ARG A 262 20.54 13.20 13.24
CA ARG A 262 21.91 13.57 13.63
C ARG A 262 22.94 12.83 12.76
N ASP A 263 24.21 13.21 12.84
CA ASP A 263 25.30 12.57 12.09
C ASP A 263 25.53 11.12 12.55
N GLU A 264 25.36 10.86 13.85
CA GLU A 264 25.42 9.52 14.41
C GLU A 264 24.32 8.60 13.84
N ASP A 265 23.13 9.13 13.61
CA ASP A 265 22.01 8.39 13.01
C ASP A 265 22.32 8.02 11.56
N VAL A 266 23.01 8.91 10.81
CA VAL A 266 23.46 8.63 9.44
C VAL A 266 24.50 7.53 9.44
N ALA A 267 25.50 7.58 10.34
CA ALA A 267 26.56 6.58 10.41
C ALA A 267 25.98 5.19 10.75
N ALA A 268 25.11 5.11 11.76
CA ALA A 268 24.45 3.89 12.17
C ALA A 268 23.54 3.31 11.07
N LEU A 269 22.79 4.18 10.36
CA LEU A 269 21.96 3.79 9.23
C LEU A 269 22.79 3.16 8.11
N VAL A 270 23.89 3.80 7.72
CA VAL A 270 24.78 3.28 6.67
C VAL A 270 25.33 1.91 7.06
N GLU A 271 25.85 1.75 8.29
CA GLU A 271 26.35 0.47 8.78
C GLU A 271 25.27 -0.63 8.70
N LEU A 272 24.04 -0.29 9.09
CA LEU A 272 22.92 -1.21 9.15
C LEU A 272 22.49 -1.70 7.77
N VAL A 273 22.37 -0.79 6.78
CA VAL A 273 21.72 -1.11 5.49
C VAL A 273 22.72 -1.47 4.37
N LYS A 274 23.98 -1.07 4.48
CA LYS A 274 25.02 -1.29 3.46
C LYS A 274 25.19 -2.75 3.01
N PRO A 275 25.03 -3.77 3.88
CA PRO A 275 25.11 -5.18 3.47
C PRO A 275 23.98 -5.65 2.56
N VAL A 276 22.90 -4.91 2.47
CA VAL A 276 21.68 -5.29 1.72
C VAL A 276 21.55 -4.46 0.46
N ARG A 277 21.24 -5.10 -0.67
CA ARG A 277 20.92 -4.38 -1.90
C ARG A 277 19.62 -3.61 -1.75
N GLY A 278 19.74 -2.33 -1.43
CA GLY A 278 18.61 -1.45 -1.15
C GLY A 278 18.97 0.01 -1.35
N TYR A 279 18.04 0.87 -1.03
CA TYR A 279 18.25 2.31 -0.95
C TYR A 279 17.43 2.91 0.18
N VAL A 280 17.91 4.03 0.73
CA VAL A 280 17.22 4.77 1.77
C VAL A 280 16.27 5.78 1.14
N ASN A 281 15.06 5.84 1.63
CA ASN A 281 14.06 6.81 1.23
C ASN A 281 13.72 7.71 2.43
N PHE A 282 14.33 8.88 2.49
CA PHE A 282 14.04 9.87 3.51
C PHE A 282 12.70 10.54 3.25
N ILE A 283 11.85 10.59 4.26
CA ILE A 283 10.56 11.27 4.24
C ILE A 283 10.61 12.36 5.30
N ARG A 284 10.59 13.63 4.90
CA ARG A 284 10.41 14.70 5.88
C ARG A 284 9.03 14.52 6.49
N TRP A 285 8.96 14.49 7.82
CA TRP A 285 7.70 14.30 8.52
C TRP A 285 6.64 15.31 8.06
N ASN A 286 5.43 14.83 7.82
CA ASN A 286 4.30 15.69 7.49
C ASN A 286 3.57 16.01 8.79
N PRO A 287 3.44 17.27 9.17
CA PRO A 287 2.84 17.66 10.45
C PRO A 287 1.43 17.09 10.62
N VAL A 288 1.17 16.57 11.82
CA VAL A 288 -0.14 16.07 12.26
C VAL A 288 -0.52 16.87 13.50
N ALA A 289 -1.72 17.44 13.49
CA ALA A 289 -2.20 18.26 14.60
C ALA A 289 -2.17 17.47 15.93
N GLY A 290 -1.64 18.08 16.96
CA GLY A 290 -1.53 17.49 18.30
C GLY A 290 -0.32 16.58 18.53
N MET A 291 0.54 16.35 17.51
CA MET A 291 1.79 15.63 17.70
C MET A 291 2.97 16.56 17.98
N PRO A 292 3.88 16.19 18.92
CA PRO A 292 4.95 17.07 19.41
C PRO A 292 6.22 17.01 18.53
N PHE A 293 6.12 16.65 17.28
CA PHE A 293 7.27 16.51 16.38
C PHE A 293 7.43 17.73 15.47
N GLN A 294 8.66 17.94 15.01
CA GLN A 294 8.98 18.91 13.97
C GLN A 294 9.63 18.20 12.78
N PRO A 295 9.33 18.63 11.54
CA PRO A 295 9.99 18.10 10.38
C PRO A 295 11.43 18.60 10.31
N THR A 296 12.40 17.70 10.12
CA THR A 296 13.78 18.07 9.79
C THR A 296 13.82 19.08 8.65
N SER A 297 14.71 20.08 8.72
CA SER A 297 14.85 21.07 7.65
C SER A 297 15.19 20.41 6.32
N PHE A 298 14.89 21.06 5.21
CA PHE A 298 15.20 20.52 3.88
C PHE A 298 16.71 20.41 3.66
N GLU A 299 17.45 21.41 4.12
CA GLU A 299 18.91 21.48 4.06
C GLU A 299 19.55 20.32 4.82
N ARG A 300 19.05 20.02 6.04
CA ARG A 300 19.51 18.88 6.83
C ARG A 300 19.18 17.55 6.16
N ALA A 301 17.97 17.39 5.63
CA ALA A 301 17.60 16.19 4.88
C ALA A 301 18.49 15.97 3.65
N VAL A 302 18.86 17.04 2.94
CA VAL A 302 19.81 17.00 1.82
C VAL A 302 21.19 16.59 2.31
N ALA A 303 21.70 17.19 3.38
CA ALA A 303 23.01 16.82 3.95
C ALA A 303 23.06 15.33 4.33
N MET A 304 22.04 14.81 5.00
CA MET A 304 21.93 13.38 5.35
C MET A 304 21.93 12.50 4.10
N ARG A 305 21.13 12.84 3.08
CA ARG A 305 21.12 12.09 1.81
C ARG A 305 22.50 12.03 1.17
N GLU A 306 23.20 13.16 1.08
CA GLU A 306 24.53 13.20 0.46
C GLU A 306 25.56 12.42 1.29
N ALA A 307 25.48 12.48 2.62
CA ALA A 307 26.35 11.70 3.50
C ALA A 307 26.12 10.18 3.31
N VAL A 308 24.88 9.72 3.25
CA VAL A 308 24.52 8.32 2.95
C VAL A 308 25.05 7.90 1.57
N LYS A 309 24.91 8.75 0.56
CA LYS A 309 25.44 8.49 -0.80
C LYS A 309 26.95 8.46 -0.84
N ALA A 310 27.63 9.36 -0.14
CA ALA A 310 29.10 9.37 -0.03
C ALA A 310 29.65 8.09 0.60
N ALA A 311 28.86 7.48 1.52
CA ALA A 311 29.19 6.17 2.11
C ALA A 311 28.87 4.97 1.20
N GLY A 312 28.40 5.20 -0.04
CA GLY A 312 28.13 4.17 -1.03
C GLY A 312 26.74 3.52 -0.95
N VAL A 313 25.81 4.11 -0.20
CA VAL A 313 24.41 3.68 -0.15
C VAL A 313 23.55 4.65 -0.96
N LEU A 314 22.70 4.12 -1.83
CA LEU A 314 21.75 4.98 -2.56
C LEU A 314 20.74 5.59 -1.59
N ALA A 315 20.45 6.88 -1.75
CA ALA A 315 19.48 7.58 -0.94
C ALA A 315 18.68 8.61 -1.75
N THR A 316 17.41 8.74 -1.40
CA THR A 316 16.46 9.71 -1.98
C THR A 316 15.76 10.50 -0.89
N ILE A 317 15.24 11.67 -1.22
CA ILE A 317 14.27 12.39 -0.38
C ILE A 317 12.95 12.32 -1.14
N ARG A 318 11.95 11.71 -0.52
CA ARG A 318 10.62 11.60 -1.11
C ARG A 318 9.88 12.93 -1.00
N ALA A 319 9.41 13.43 -2.13
CA ALA A 319 8.41 14.48 -2.13
C ALA A 319 7.09 13.91 -1.57
N SER A 320 6.57 14.52 -0.52
CA SER A 320 5.25 14.16 0.00
C SER A 320 4.18 14.75 -0.90
N THR A 321 3.31 13.90 -1.43
CA THR A 321 2.15 14.30 -2.26
C THR A 321 0.90 14.43 -1.39
N GLY A 322 -0.02 15.33 -1.76
CA GLY A 322 -1.30 15.51 -1.05
C GLY A 322 -1.17 16.14 0.33
N ARG A 323 -0.14 16.94 0.60
CA ARG A 323 0.11 17.56 1.93
C ARG A 323 -0.96 18.55 2.33
N ASP A 324 -1.45 19.33 1.38
CA ASP A 324 -2.48 20.36 1.53
C ASP A 324 -3.87 19.80 1.84
N VAL A 325 -4.07 18.50 1.60
CA VAL A 325 -5.35 17.80 1.81
C VAL A 325 -5.26 16.67 2.86
N ASP A 326 -4.26 16.70 3.75
CA ASP A 326 -3.99 15.62 4.73
C ASP A 326 -3.82 14.23 4.07
N GLY A 327 -3.37 14.18 2.83
CA GLY A 327 -3.20 12.95 2.05
C GLY A 327 -1.79 12.38 2.08
N ALA A 328 -0.82 13.07 2.69
CA ALA A 328 0.57 12.65 2.72
C ALA A 328 0.82 11.49 3.69
N CYS A 329 1.98 10.84 3.55
CA CYS A 329 2.39 9.76 4.43
C CYS A 329 2.33 10.17 5.90
N GLY A 330 1.68 9.35 6.73
CA GLY A 330 1.47 9.59 8.15
C GLY A 330 0.28 10.48 8.50
N GLN A 331 -0.39 11.13 7.53
CA GLN A 331 -1.54 12.00 7.77
C GLN A 331 -2.90 11.30 7.64
N LEU A 332 -2.96 10.17 6.95
CA LEU A 332 -4.21 9.41 6.78
C LEU A 332 -4.71 8.90 8.12
N ARG A 333 -5.98 9.14 8.39
CA ARG A 333 -6.58 8.82 9.69
C ARG A 333 -8.02 8.35 9.56
N ARG A 334 -8.47 7.59 10.55
CA ARG A 334 -9.88 7.27 10.70
C ARG A 334 -10.67 8.57 10.97
N ARG A 335 -11.53 8.93 10.04
CA ARG A 335 -12.44 10.07 10.21
C ARG A 335 -13.72 9.59 10.88
N ALA A 336 -14.25 10.39 11.82
CA ALA A 336 -15.60 10.18 12.30
C ALA A 336 -16.57 10.45 11.14
N LEU A 337 -17.64 9.65 11.04
CA LEU A 337 -18.76 10.00 10.18
C LEU A 337 -19.27 11.36 10.63
N ALA A 338 -19.36 12.33 9.72
CA ALA A 338 -20.15 13.51 10.01
C ALA A 338 -21.56 13.02 10.34
N THR A 339 -22.00 13.29 11.56
CA THR A 339 -23.40 13.04 11.94
C THR A 339 -24.25 13.86 10.97
N PRO A 340 -25.27 13.27 10.32
CA PRO A 340 -26.14 14.00 9.38
C PRO A 340 -26.88 15.14 10.07
#